data_f95cfbda68eb4a642774fc9d465d9cca
#
_entry.id   f95cfbda68eb4a642774fc9d465d9cca
#
_cell.length_a   1.000
_cell.length_b   1.000
_cell.length_c   1.000
_cell.angle_alpha   90.00
_cell.angle_beta   90.00
_cell.angle_gamma   90.00
#
_symmetry.space_group_name_H-M   'P 1'
#
loop_
_entity.id
_entity.type
_entity.pdbx_description
1 polymer ?
#
loop_
_entity_poly.entity_id
_entity_poly.type
_entity_poly.pdbx_seq_one_letter_code
_entity_poly.pdbx_strand_id
1 'polypeptide(L)'
;MQTSPDPAREIHLLDQIERDPDVTQASLATQLGVAVGTVNWHLKRLIAKGYVKIKRAERRKLRYIITPEGIALRARLTIDYVEQSMLLYRRMRARVRKLLSEAKQTGYTQVWLDADEENNGADIADICRLTCLEQGIQLLDRDGADRLPRLEIRGMKVFLHFDDGSSKEADGDGEEHRDGEEHQNDEGQHSDE
;
A
#
# COMPACT_ATOMS: atom_id res chain seq x y z
N MET A 1 -7.66 20.38 -3.67
CA MET A 1 -7.18 19.03 -3.33
C MET A 1 -8.05 18.01 -4.06
N GLN A 2 -7.56 17.44 -5.16
CA GLN A 2 -8.22 16.31 -5.82
C GLN A 2 -7.88 15.07 -5.01
N THR A 3 -8.84 14.58 -4.25
CA THR A 3 -8.74 13.27 -3.59
C THR A 3 -8.78 12.20 -4.68
N SER A 4 -7.64 11.60 -5.00
CA SER A 4 -7.58 10.37 -5.79
C SER A 4 -8.51 9.34 -5.16
N PRO A 5 -9.22 8.53 -5.96
CA PRO A 5 -10.01 7.45 -5.42
C PRO A 5 -9.09 6.48 -4.69
N ASP A 6 -9.32 6.32 -3.39
CA ASP A 6 -8.64 5.35 -2.55
C ASP A 6 -9.38 4.01 -2.68
N PRO A 7 -8.77 2.97 -3.30
CA PRO A 7 -9.43 1.68 -3.52
C PRO A 7 -9.89 1.03 -2.22
N ALA A 8 -9.10 1.12 -1.15
CA ALA A 8 -9.45 0.53 0.14
C ALA A 8 -10.72 1.17 0.72
N ARG A 9 -10.86 2.49 0.61
CA ARG A 9 -12.06 3.21 1.06
C ARG A 9 -13.28 2.86 0.21
N GLU A 10 -13.13 2.68 -1.10
CA GLU A 10 -14.24 2.28 -1.97
C GLU A 10 -14.73 0.86 -1.69
N ILE A 11 -13.80 -0.08 -1.45
CA ILE A 11 -14.13 -1.44 -1.04
C ILE A 11 -14.93 -1.40 0.26
N HIS A 12 -14.43 -0.69 1.27
CA HIS A 12 -15.07 -0.58 2.58
C HIS A 12 -16.45 0.07 2.49
N LEU A 13 -16.57 1.15 1.71
CA LEU A 13 -17.85 1.83 1.48
C LEU A 13 -18.90 0.90 0.86
N LEU A 14 -18.51 0.15 -0.17
CA LEU A 14 -19.40 -0.81 -0.83
C LEU A 14 -19.77 -1.96 0.11
N ASP A 15 -18.83 -2.46 0.92
CA ASP A 15 -19.09 -3.50 1.92
C ASP A 15 -20.10 -3.03 2.99
N GLN A 16 -19.95 -1.82 3.50
CA GLN A 16 -20.87 -1.27 4.48
C GLN A 16 -22.29 -1.03 3.92
N ILE A 17 -22.41 -0.58 2.68
CA ILE A 17 -23.70 -0.42 2.01
C ILE A 17 -24.39 -1.78 1.80
N GLU A 18 -23.62 -2.84 1.51
CA GLU A 18 -24.19 -4.19 1.36
C GLU A 18 -24.72 -4.74 2.67
N ARG A 19 -23.97 -4.53 3.76
CA ARG A 19 -24.35 -4.97 5.12
C ARG A 19 -25.55 -4.21 5.67
N ASP A 20 -25.58 -2.89 5.47
CA ASP A 20 -26.65 -2.01 5.91
C ASP A 20 -27.04 -1.02 4.80
N PRO A 21 -28.05 -1.35 3.98
CA PRO A 21 -28.53 -0.46 2.93
C PRO A 21 -29.13 0.86 3.45
N ASP A 22 -29.52 0.94 4.71
CA ASP A 22 -30.10 2.12 5.36
C ASP A 22 -29.05 2.97 6.11
N VAL A 23 -27.76 2.61 5.97
CA VAL A 23 -26.64 3.32 6.60
C VAL A 23 -26.62 4.80 6.22
N THR A 24 -26.36 5.69 7.20
CA THR A 24 -26.25 7.12 6.95
C THR A 24 -24.84 7.52 6.51
N GLN A 25 -24.73 8.62 5.77
CA GLN A 25 -23.43 9.17 5.38
C GLN A 25 -22.57 9.55 6.61
N ALA A 26 -23.19 9.98 7.71
CA ALA A 26 -22.50 10.29 8.95
C ALA A 26 -21.91 9.02 9.59
N SER A 27 -22.71 7.92 9.62
CA SER A 27 -22.22 6.62 10.12
C SER A 27 -21.07 6.08 9.27
N LEU A 28 -21.20 6.14 7.95
CA LEU A 28 -20.12 5.75 7.02
C LEU A 28 -18.85 6.58 7.26
N ALA A 29 -18.99 7.88 7.47
CA ALA A 29 -17.87 8.76 7.74
C ALA A 29 -17.12 8.38 9.03
N THR A 30 -17.88 8.08 10.10
CA THR A 30 -17.31 7.63 11.37
C THR A 30 -16.59 6.29 11.21
N GLN A 31 -17.19 5.32 10.53
CA GLN A 31 -16.59 3.99 10.32
C GLN A 31 -15.32 4.04 9.43
N LEU A 32 -15.28 4.94 8.47
CA LEU A 32 -14.14 5.13 7.56
C LEU A 32 -13.08 6.10 8.12
N GLY A 33 -13.33 6.74 9.26
CA GLY A 33 -12.41 7.75 9.83
C GLY A 33 -12.22 8.97 8.92
N VAL A 34 -13.25 9.38 8.16
CA VAL A 34 -13.16 10.48 7.19
C VAL A 34 -14.28 11.50 7.39
N ALA A 35 -14.15 12.68 6.77
CA ALA A 35 -15.22 13.68 6.79
C ALA A 35 -16.44 13.22 5.99
N VAL A 36 -17.63 13.62 6.40
CA VAL A 36 -18.92 13.32 5.71
C VAL A 36 -18.89 13.79 4.24
N GLY A 37 -18.22 14.92 3.97
CA GLY A 37 -18.02 15.42 2.60
C GLY A 37 -17.26 14.46 1.70
N THR A 38 -16.27 13.75 2.23
CA THR A 38 -15.51 12.72 1.52
C THR A 38 -16.41 11.53 1.15
N VAL A 39 -17.22 11.05 2.10
CA VAL A 39 -18.20 9.98 1.84
C VAL A 39 -19.21 10.40 0.78
N ASN A 40 -19.74 11.62 0.88
CA ASN A 40 -20.69 12.15 -0.10
C ASN A 40 -20.07 12.22 -1.50
N TRP A 41 -18.81 12.62 -1.62
CA TRP A 41 -18.09 12.65 -2.89
C TRP A 41 -17.95 11.24 -3.50
N HIS A 42 -17.51 10.25 -2.72
CA HIS A 42 -17.42 8.87 -3.19
C HIS A 42 -18.78 8.31 -3.61
N LEU A 43 -19.83 8.50 -2.77
CA LEU A 43 -21.18 8.05 -3.08
C LEU A 43 -21.73 8.67 -4.37
N LYS A 44 -21.58 9.98 -4.56
CA LYS A 44 -21.99 10.66 -5.80
C LYS A 44 -21.30 10.06 -7.02
N ARG A 45 -20.01 9.76 -6.92
CA ARG A 45 -19.24 9.14 -8.00
C ARG A 45 -19.73 7.72 -8.31
N LEU A 46 -19.94 6.88 -7.29
CA LEU A 46 -20.44 5.52 -7.45
C LEU A 46 -21.85 5.49 -8.06
N ILE A 47 -22.71 6.44 -7.66
CA ILE A 47 -24.05 6.59 -8.20
C ILE A 47 -24.01 7.05 -9.65
N ALA A 48 -23.19 8.06 -9.96
CA ALA A 48 -23.05 8.57 -11.33
C ALA A 48 -22.54 7.50 -12.32
N LYS A 49 -21.70 6.57 -11.81
CA LYS A 49 -21.18 5.43 -12.59
C LYS A 49 -22.13 4.21 -12.61
N GLY A 50 -23.27 4.28 -11.93
CA GLY A 50 -24.25 3.20 -11.89
C GLY A 50 -23.89 2.02 -10.96
N TYR A 51 -22.85 2.14 -10.15
CA TYR A 51 -22.44 1.08 -9.20
C TYR A 51 -23.31 1.01 -7.94
N VAL A 52 -23.92 2.15 -7.59
CA VAL A 52 -24.86 2.27 -6.47
C VAL A 52 -26.11 2.99 -6.95
N LYS A 53 -27.29 2.52 -6.55
CA LYS A 53 -28.57 3.19 -6.74
C LYS A 53 -29.10 3.71 -5.43
N ILE A 54 -29.83 4.85 -5.48
CA ILE A 54 -30.54 5.39 -4.33
C ILE A 54 -32.01 5.12 -4.51
N LYS A 55 -32.65 4.57 -3.46
CA LYS A 55 -34.10 4.56 -3.32
C LYS A 55 -34.49 5.46 -2.14
N ARG A 56 -35.57 6.21 -2.30
CA ARG A 56 -36.19 6.90 -1.17
C ARG A 56 -36.97 5.86 -0.37
N ALA A 57 -36.59 5.66 0.87
CA ALA A 57 -37.35 4.92 1.85
C ALA A 57 -38.39 5.86 2.52
N GLU A 58 -39.31 5.30 3.28
CA GLU A 58 -40.29 6.07 4.04
C GLU A 58 -39.61 7.09 4.97
N ARG A 59 -40.25 8.25 5.21
CA ARG A 59 -39.79 9.32 6.10
C ARG A 59 -38.46 9.98 5.75
N ARG A 60 -38.18 10.24 4.46
CA ARG A 60 -36.98 10.95 3.95
C ARG A 60 -35.64 10.22 4.15
N LYS A 61 -35.63 8.95 4.53
CA LYS A 61 -34.41 8.15 4.56
C LYS A 61 -33.99 7.77 3.14
N LEU A 62 -32.69 7.82 2.87
CA LEU A 62 -32.09 7.31 1.64
C LEU A 62 -31.64 5.87 1.89
N ARG A 63 -31.96 4.98 0.96
CA ARG A 63 -31.46 3.60 0.95
C ARG A 63 -30.51 3.45 -0.22
N TYR A 64 -29.32 2.97 0.06
CA TYR A 64 -28.31 2.66 -0.96
C TYR A 64 -28.45 1.20 -1.36
N ILE A 65 -28.33 0.92 -2.66
CA ILE A 65 -28.43 -0.44 -3.21
C ILE A 65 -27.26 -0.61 -4.17
N ILE A 66 -26.42 -1.61 -3.92
CA ILE A 66 -25.35 -1.97 -4.84
C ILE A 66 -25.97 -2.65 -6.05
N THR A 67 -25.50 -2.27 -7.24
CA THR A 67 -25.91 -2.91 -8.50
C THR A 67 -25.02 -4.13 -8.79
N PRO A 68 -25.39 -5.01 -9.72
CA PRO A 68 -24.50 -6.09 -10.17
C PRO A 68 -23.14 -5.58 -10.64
N GLU A 69 -23.11 -4.42 -11.33
CA GLU A 69 -21.88 -3.75 -11.75
C GLU A 69 -21.06 -3.23 -10.55
N GLY A 70 -21.74 -2.81 -9.47
CA GLY A 70 -21.12 -2.41 -8.22
C GLY A 70 -20.50 -3.60 -7.48
N ILE A 71 -21.14 -4.75 -7.50
CA ILE A 71 -20.58 -6.00 -6.95
C ILE A 71 -19.33 -6.41 -7.73
N ALA A 72 -19.40 -6.37 -9.06
CA ALA A 72 -18.25 -6.67 -9.92
C ALA A 72 -17.09 -5.68 -9.70
N LEU A 73 -17.39 -4.39 -9.52
CA LEU A 73 -16.38 -3.39 -9.18
C LEU A 73 -15.69 -3.73 -7.85
N ARG A 74 -16.48 -4.00 -6.79
CA ARG A 74 -15.92 -4.34 -5.48
C ARG A 74 -15.01 -5.57 -5.55
N ALA A 75 -15.44 -6.64 -6.22
CA ALA A 75 -14.63 -7.83 -6.40
C ALA A 75 -13.28 -7.52 -7.08
N ARG A 76 -13.29 -6.74 -8.17
CA ARG A 76 -12.08 -6.32 -8.87
C ARG A 76 -11.18 -5.47 -7.97
N LEU A 77 -11.71 -4.43 -7.32
CA LEU A 77 -10.93 -3.60 -6.41
C LEU A 77 -10.29 -4.40 -5.27
N THR A 78 -11.01 -5.42 -4.75
CA THR A 78 -10.48 -6.30 -3.71
C THR A 78 -9.31 -7.13 -4.24
N ILE A 79 -9.42 -7.71 -5.44
CA ILE A 79 -8.34 -8.46 -6.06
C ILE A 79 -7.13 -7.55 -6.28
N ASP A 80 -7.32 -6.39 -6.91
CA ASP A 80 -6.26 -5.41 -7.17
C ASP A 80 -5.56 -4.99 -5.88
N TYR A 81 -6.33 -4.74 -4.81
CA TYR A 81 -5.80 -4.38 -3.50
C TYR A 81 -4.93 -5.49 -2.89
N VAL A 82 -5.41 -6.74 -2.95
CA VAL A 82 -4.65 -7.90 -2.44
C VAL A 82 -3.38 -8.11 -3.25
N GLU A 83 -3.44 -8.02 -4.58
CA GLU A 83 -2.27 -8.17 -5.44
C GLU A 83 -1.21 -7.10 -5.15
N GLN A 84 -1.61 -5.84 -5.03
CA GLN A 84 -0.71 -4.74 -4.68
C GLN A 84 -0.10 -4.92 -3.29
N SER A 85 -0.91 -5.32 -2.30
CA SER A 85 -0.43 -5.58 -0.94
C SER A 85 0.58 -6.73 -0.91
N MET A 86 0.33 -7.82 -1.66
CA MET A 86 1.24 -8.95 -1.76
C MET A 86 2.54 -8.58 -2.47
N LEU A 87 2.47 -7.74 -3.51
CA LEU A 87 3.67 -7.25 -4.21
C LEU A 87 4.53 -6.41 -3.28
N LEU A 88 3.91 -5.49 -2.53
CA LEU A 88 4.59 -4.69 -1.51
C LEU A 88 5.26 -5.57 -0.46
N TYR A 89 4.52 -6.55 0.10
CA TYR A 89 5.06 -7.49 1.07
C TYR A 89 6.30 -8.22 0.54
N ARG A 90 6.24 -8.78 -0.68
CA ARG A 90 7.35 -9.50 -1.30
C ARG A 90 8.58 -8.61 -1.48
N ARG A 91 8.39 -7.39 -2.00
CA ARG A 91 9.48 -6.41 -2.20
C ARG A 91 10.12 -6.04 -0.86
N MET A 92 9.30 -5.71 0.13
CA MET A 92 9.79 -5.30 1.44
C MET A 92 10.53 -6.44 2.15
N ARG A 93 9.97 -7.66 2.14
CA ARG A 93 10.61 -8.85 2.69
C ARG A 93 11.96 -9.15 2.02
N ALA A 94 12.05 -9.01 0.68
CA ALA A 94 13.31 -9.21 -0.03
C ALA A 94 14.37 -8.17 0.39
N ARG A 95 13.98 -6.90 0.54
CA ARG A 95 14.85 -5.83 1.01
C ARG A 95 15.36 -6.09 2.42
N VAL A 96 14.44 -6.37 3.35
CA VAL A 96 14.82 -6.67 4.75
C VAL A 96 15.73 -7.88 4.81
N ARG A 97 15.45 -8.95 4.05
CA ARG A 97 16.30 -10.13 3.99
C ARG A 97 17.74 -9.79 3.55
N LYS A 98 17.90 -8.93 2.53
CA LYS A 98 19.22 -8.48 2.08
C LYS A 98 19.97 -7.77 3.21
N LEU A 99 19.35 -6.79 3.87
CA LEU A 99 19.94 -6.06 5.00
C LEU A 99 20.35 -7.01 6.16
N LEU A 100 19.47 -7.93 6.52
CA LEU A 100 19.76 -8.91 7.58
C LEU A 100 20.89 -9.89 7.19
N SER A 101 20.99 -10.25 5.91
CA SER A 101 22.12 -11.06 5.43
C SER A 101 23.45 -10.32 5.58
N GLU A 102 23.46 -9.01 5.34
CA GLU A 102 24.64 -8.17 5.55
C GLU A 102 25.00 -8.06 7.03
N ALA A 103 24.01 -7.87 7.93
CA ALA A 103 24.24 -7.91 9.37
C ALA A 103 24.87 -9.24 9.83
N LYS A 104 24.40 -10.37 9.29
CA LYS A 104 24.98 -11.69 9.58
C LYS A 104 26.41 -11.83 9.10
N GLN A 105 26.73 -11.34 7.90
CA GLN A 105 28.08 -11.38 7.35
C GLN A 105 29.08 -10.59 8.19
N THR A 106 28.61 -9.54 8.86
CA THR A 106 29.40 -8.75 9.82
C THR A 106 29.38 -9.34 11.25
N GLY A 107 28.75 -10.51 11.45
CA GLY A 107 28.78 -11.25 12.72
C GLY A 107 27.63 -10.94 13.69
N TYR A 108 26.67 -10.12 13.29
CA TYR A 108 25.53 -9.80 14.16
C TYR A 108 24.45 -10.87 14.06
N THR A 109 23.96 -11.31 15.22
CA THR A 109 22.82 -12.24 15.38
C THR A 109 21.61 -11.57 16.00
N GLN A 110 21.74 -10.30 16.36
CA GLN A 110 20.73 -9.49 17.02
C GLN A 110 20.64 -8.13 16.33
N VAL A 111 19.44 -7.59 16.23
CA VAL A 111 19.15 -6.24 15.74
C VAL A 111 18.02 -5.64 16.58
N TRP A 112 17.85 -4.33 16.54
CA TRP A 112 16.69 -3.70 17.11
C TRP A 112 15.93 -2.87 16.07
N LEU A 113 14.63 -2.65 16.28
CA LEU A 113 13.74 -2.00 15.32
C LEU A 113 13.36 -0.61 15.82
N ASP A 114 13.61 0.39 14.98
CA ASP A 114 13.15 1.77 15.15
C ASP A 114 12.06 2.02 14.12
N ALA A 115 10.81 1.89 14.54
CA ALA A 115 9.65 2.07 13.69
C ALA A 115 8.90 3.34 14.10
N ASP A 116 8.72 4.24 13.14
CA ASP A 116 7.73 5.29 13.27
C ASP A 116 6.35 4.68 13.00
N GLU A 117 5.46 4.67 13.99
CA GLU A 117 4.14 4.04 13.90
C GLU A 117 3.18 4.79 12.97
N GLU A 118 3.56 5.98 12.49
CA GLU A 118 2.78 6.74 11.52
C GLU A 118 2.92 6.17 10.10
N ASN A 119 1.85 6.25 9.31
CA ASN A 119 1.84 5.98 7.85
C ASN A 119 2.35 4.60 7.38
N ASN A 120 1.70 3.51 7.74
CA ASN A 120 2.06 2.12 7.37
C ASN A 120 3.34 1.57 8.03
N GLY A 121 3.93 2.30 8.97
CA GLY A 121 5.10 1.83 9.71
C GLY A 121 4.84 0.52 10.44
N ALA A 122 3.63 0.32 10.96
CA ALA A 122 3.23 -0.90 11.67
C ALA A 122 3.29 -2.15 10.76
N ASP A 123 2.74 -2.08 9.54
CA ASP A 123 2.75 -3.20 8.58
C ASP A 123 4.18 -3.56 8.16
N ILE A 124 5.03 -2.55 7.94
CA ILE A 124 6.44 -2.77 7.59
C ILE A 124 7.22 -3.31 8.79
N ALA A 125 6.91 -2.85 9.99
CA ALA A 125 7.50 -3.39 11.23
C ALA A 125 7.20 -4.88 11.38
N ASP A 126 5.97 -5.31 11.10
CA ASP A 126 5.60 -6.73 11.12
C ASP A 126 6.35 -7.55 10.06
N ILE A 127 6.55 -7.00 8.86
CA ILE A 127 7.39 -7.64 7.84
C ILE A 127 8.85 -7.78 8.35
N CYS A 128 9.38 -6.75 9.01
CA CYS A 128 10.71 -6.81 9.61
C CYS A 128 10.80 -7.89 10.70
N ARG A 129 9.83 -7.94 11.62
CA ARG A 129 9.76 -8.95 12.69
C ARG A 129 9.73 -10.37 12.15
N LEU A 130 8.83 -10.62 11.19
CA LEU A 130 8.69 -11.93 10.54
C LEU A 130 9.97 -12.33 9.80
N THR A 131 10.60 -11.38 9.08
CA THR A 131 11.82 -11.67 8.33
C THR A 131 13.02 -11.92 9.25
N CYS A 132 13.11 -11.23 10.39
CA CYS A 132 14.10 -11.52 11.43
C CYS A 132 13.96 -12.95 11.96
N LEU A 133 12.73 -13.36 12.29
CA LEU A 133 12.42 -14.73 12.72
C LEU A 133 12.84 -15.76 11.67
N GLU A 134 12.47 -15.57 10.40
CA GLU A 134 12.84 -16.46 9.30
C GLU A 134 14.36 -16.59 9.11
N GLN A 135 15.08 -15.50 9.36
CA GLN A 135 16.54 -15.48 9.23
C GLN A 135 17.25 -15.94 10.51
N GLY A 136 16.54 -16.24 11.59
CA GLY A 136 17.12 -16.58 12.88
C GLY A 136 17.93 -15.43 13.50
N ILE A 137 17.49 -14.18 13.25
CA ILE A 137 18.03 -12.99 13.89
C ILE A 137 17.09 -12.61 15.02
N GLN A 138 17.62 -12.41 16.21
CA GLN A 138 16.85 -11.99 17.36
C GLN A 138 16.55 -10.48 17.25
N LEU A 139 15.28 -10.13 17.29
CA LEU A 139 14.86 -8.74 17.39
C LEU A 139 14.75 -8.37 18.87
N LEU A 140 15.42 -7.29 19.27
CA LEU A 140 15.38 -6.76 20.62
C LEU A 140 14.62 -5.44 20.66
N ASP A 141 14.09 -5.11 21.83
CA ASP A 141 13.58 -3.79 22.13
C ASP A 141 14.75 -2.79 22.30
N ARG A 142 14.45 -1.50 22.25
CA ARG A 142 15.44 -0.42 22.33
C ARG A 142 16.30 -0.45 23.62
N ASP A 143 15.73 -0.93 24.72
CA ASP A 143 16.42 -1.01 26.01
C ASP A 143 17.52 -2.07 25.98
N GLY A 144 18.78 -1.63 25.95
CA GLY A 144 19.96 -2.50 25.90
C GLY A 144 20.56 -2.72 24.50
N ALA A 145 20.12 -1.97 23.51
CA ALA A 145 20.54 -2.13 22.11
C ALA A 145 21.67 -1.18 21.65
N ASP A 146 22.38 -0.50 22.56
CA ASP A 146 23.32 0.60 22.28
C ASP A 146 24.48 0.26 21.33
N ARG A 147 24.73 -1.03 21.07
CA ARG A 147 25.79 -1.51 20.15
C ARG A 147 25.29 -2.47 19.09
N LEU A 148 23.99 -2.57 18.94
CA LEU A 148 23.39 -3.46 17.95
C LEU A 148 22.98 -2.69 16.69
N PRO A 149 23.04 -3.33 15.53
CA PRO A 149 22.52 -2.73 14.32
C PRO A 149 21.04 -2.37 14.47
N ARG A 150 20.68 -1.19 13.97
CA ARG A 150 19.33 -0.65 14.02
C ARG A 150 18.66 -0.77 12.66
N LEU A 151 17.50 -1.42 12.61
CA LEU A 151 16.60 -1.35 11.49
C LEU A 151 15.67 -0.14 11.68
N GLU A 152 15.84 0.88 10.88
CA GLU A 152 15.03 2.08 10.91
C GLU A 152 14.02 2.08 9.76
N ILE A 153 12.74 2.33 10.08
CA ILE A 153 11.67 2.45 9.10
C ILE A 153 11.37 3.93 8.88
N ARG A 154 11.49 4.41 7.64
CA ARG A 154 11.11 5.76 7.20
C ARG A 154 10.13 5.66 6.05
N GLY A 155 8.83 5.80 6.33
CA GLY A 155 7.78 5.61 5.35
C GLY A 155 7.83 4.21 4.73
N MET A 156 8.10 4.12 3.43
CA MET A 156 8.18 2.85 2.68
C MET A 156 9.61 2.31 2.54
N LYS A 157 10.57 2.84 3.29
CA LYS A 157 11.97 2.44 3.21
C LYS A 157 12.46 1.86 4.53
N VAL A 158 13.38 0.91 4.44
CA VAL A 158 14.05 0.31 5.60
C VAL A 158 15.54 0.52 5.44
N PHE A 159 16.19 1.00 6.50
CA PHE A 159 17.62 1.25 6.58
C PHE A 159 18.23 0.37 7.67
N LEU A 160 19.45 -0.08 7.47
CA LEU A 160 20.24 -0.75 8.48
C LEU A 160 21.41 0.15 8.87
N HIS A 161 21.48 0.54 10.12
CA HIS A 161 22.56 1.34 10.71
C HIS A 161 23.42 0.46 11.61
N PHE A 162 24.73 0.57 11.48
CA PHE A 162 25.70 -0.11 12.34
C PHE A 162 26.27 0.87 13.36
N ASP A 163 26.85 0.35 14.42
CA ASP A 163 27.46 1.13 15.52
C ASP A 163 28.67 1.97 15.04
N ASP A 164 29.33 1.57 13.95
CA ASP A 164 30.45 2.30 13.32
C ASP A 164 30.03 3.57 12.54
N GLY A 165 28.74 3.92 12.57
CA GLY A 165 28.17 5.04 11.82
C GLY A 165 27.88 4.74 10.35
N SER A 166 28.17 3.54 9.87
CA SER A 166 27.77 3.13 8.51
C SER A 166 26.28 2.85 8.46
N SER A 167 25.64 3.23 7.34
CA SER A 167 24.23 2.95 7.08
C SER A 167 24.05 2.37 5.69
N LYS A 168 23.14 1.43 5.56
CA LYS A 168 22.79 0.81 4.28
C LYS A 168 21.29 0.91 4.05
N GLU A 169 20.92 1.37 2.86
CA GLU A 169 19.56 1.34 2.37
C GLU A 169 19.36 0.06 1.55
N ALA A 170 18.24 -0.60 1.70
CA ALA A 170 17.87 -1.65 0.76
C ALA A 170 17.54 -0.99 -0.58
N ASP A 171 18.44 -1.15 -1.56
CA ASP A 171 18.23 -0.66 -2.92
C ASP A 171 16.87 -1.11 -3.45
N GLY A 172 16.10 -0.14 -3.96
CA GLY A 172 14.96 -0.45 -4.78
C GLY A 172 15.46 -1.14 -6.03
N ASP A 173 14.82 -2.25 -6.43
CA ASP A 173 15.04 -2.82 -7.75
C ASP A 173 14.86 -1.70 -8.77
N GLY A 174 15.97 -1.23 -9.35
CA GLY A 174 15.96 -0.29 -10.44
C GLY A 174 15.25 -0.98 -11.61
N GLU A 175 14.00 -0.62 -11.85
CA GLU A 175 13.43 -0.76 -13.17
C GLU A 175 14.24 0.17 -14.08
N GLU A 176 15.29 -0.37 -14.67
CA GLU A 176 15.86 0.21 -15.88
C GLU A 176 14.76 0.22 -16.94
N HIS A 177 14.09 1.36 -17.04
CA HIS A 177 13.36 1.73 -18.24
C HIS A 177 14.43 1.82 -19.35
N ARG A 178 14.63 0.71 -20.05
CA ARG A 178 15.26 0.72 -21.37
C ARG A 178 14.22 1.29 -22.34
N ASP A 179 14.18 2.61 -22.42
CA ASP A 179 13.63 3.29 -23.57
C ASP A 179 14.53 2.96 -24.76
N GLY A 180 14.13 1.92 -25.48
CA GLY A 180 14.73 1.57 -26.77
C GLY A 180 14.26 2.56 -27.82
N GLU A 181 14.94 3.67 -27.98
CA GLU A 181 14.90 4.48 -29.19
C GLU A 181 15.68 3.74 -30.29
N GLU A 182 15.00 2.86 -31.01
CA GLU A 182 15.44 2.49 -32.37
C GLU A 182 14.85 3.49 -33.37
N HIS A 183 15.58 4.57 -33.57
CA HIS A 183 15.45 5.42 -34.74
C HIS A 183 16.14 4.71 -35.90
N GLN A 184 15.40 3.94 -36.70
CA GLN A 184 15.88 3.57 -38.06
C GLN A 184 15.46 4.68 -39.02
N ASN A 185 16.46 5.51 -39.36
CA ASN A 185 16.49 6.28 -40.57
C ASN A 185 16.61 5.30 -41.76
N ASP A 186 15.60 5.23 -42.58
CA ASP A 186 15.72 4.68 -43.94
C ASP A 186 15.56 5.83 -44.94
N GLU A 187 16.74 6.34 -45.35
CA GLU A 187 16.85 7.21 -46.51
C GLU A 187 16.85 6.31 -47.76
N GLY A 188 15.70 6.14 -48.36
CA GLY A 188 15.56 5.55 -49.68
C GLY A 188 15.51 6.61 -50.77
N GLN A 189 16.68 6.89 -51.35
CA GLN A 189 16.77 7.57 -52.65
C GLN A 189 16.01 6.77 -53.71
N HIS A 190 15.18 7.43 -54.47
CA HIS A 190 14.87 6.96 -55.81
C HIS A 190 14.89 8.09 -56.79
N SER A 191 15.89 8.01 -57.64
CA SER A 191 16.04 8.79 -58.88
C SER A 191 15.25 8.11 -60.01
N ASP A 192 14.71 8.94 -60.89
CA ASP A 192 14.54 8.80 -62.36
C ASP A 192 13.89 7.51 -62.95
N GLU A 193 12.71 7.66 -63.54
CA GLU A 193 12.43 7.70 -65.00
C GLU A 193 10.94 7.94 -65.25
#